data_56d7105c3f2b5a6ede7d901618305b4c
#
_entry.id   56d7105c3f2b5a6ede7d901618305b4c
#
_cell.length_a   1.000
_cell.length_b   1.000
_cell.length_c   1.000
_cell.angle_alpha   90.00
_cell.angle_beta   90.00
_cell.angle_gamma   90.00
#
_symmetry.space_group_name_H-M   'P 1'
#
loop_
_entity.id
_entity.type
_entity.pdbx_description
1 polymer ?
#
loop_
_entity_poly.entity_id
_entity_poly.type
_entity_poly.pdbx_seq_one_letter_code
_entity_poly.pdbx_strand_id
1 'polypeptide(L)'
;MSSEPTASKGNSSGAAATVASGAGERQAATIRYLDRADMEETFADSISGLIFDGQTLRIEFAVTRFDEMKPNAPITGRRYPACRLVLPPAAAVDLINRMQQIATALTQAGVVRPTPRVGAEPPKAG
;
A
#
# COMPACT_ATOMS: atom_id res chain seq x y z
N MET A 1 33.44 5.32 -26.16
CA MET A 1 33.27 5.21 -25.79
C MET A 1 32.89 4.98 -24.84
N SER A 2 32.80 4.93 -24.56
CA SER A 2 32.51 4.59 -23.82
C SER A 2 32.12 4.60 -22.86
N SER A 3 31.85 4.66 -22.48
CA SER A 3 31.54 4.61 -21.73
C SER A 3 31.15 4.48 -20.90
N GLU A 4 30.80 4.50 -20.40
CA GLU A 4 30.45 4.35 -19.68
C GLU A 4 30.24 3.98 -18.81
N PRO A 5 30.14 3.76 -18.52
CA PRO A 5 29.83 3.15 -17.78
C PRO A 5 29.78 3.37 -16.66
N THR A 6 29.77 3.68 -16.36
CA THR A 6 29.80 3.95 -15.53
C THR A 6 28.97 3.88 -14.76
N ALA A 7 28.60 4.07 -14.78
CA ALA A 7 27.74 4.16 -14.26
C ALA A 7 27.42 3.38 -13.34
N SER A 8 27.33 2.95 -13.21
CA SER A 8 27.05 2.07 -12.52
C SER A 8 27.48 2.07 -11.32
N LYS A 9 27.80 2.46 -10.87
CA LYS A 9 28.30 2.37 -9.78
C LYS A 9 27.49 2.68 -8.84
N GLY A 10 26.99 2.83 -8.70
CA GLY A 10 26.38 3.09 -7.84
C GLY A 10 25.44 2.60 -7.22
N ASN A 11 25.13 2.56 -7.10
CA ASN A 11 24.37 2.12 -6.65
C ASN A 11 23.80 2.13 -5.81
N SER A 12 23.51 2.15 -5.50
CA SER A 12 23.11 2.10 -4.89
C SER A 12 22.15 2.11 -4.16
N SER A 13 21.72 2.36 -3.88
CA SER A 13 20.86 2.55 -3.19
C SER A 13 19.87 1.82 -3.21
N GLY A 14 19.84 1.37 -3.11
CA GLY A 14 19.08 0.60 -3.07
C GLY A 14 17.96 0.42 -3.69
N ALA A 15 17.37 0.64 -3.49
CA ALA A 15 16.31 0.41 -3.96
C ALA A 15 16.14 -0.03 -5.15
N ALA A 16 16.36 0.35 -5.76
CA ALA A 16 16.09 0.01 -6.86
C ALA A 16 16.26 -1.04 -7.41
N ALA A 17 16.90 -1.23 -7.62
CA ALA A 17 17.23 -2.23 -8.24
C ALA A 17 16.39 -3.13 -8.65
N THR A 18 16.05 -3.54 -8.29
CA THR A 18 15.37 -4.55 -8.58
C THR A 18 14.86 -4.82 -9.75
N VAL A 19 14.50 -4.19 -10.19
CA VAL A 19 13.94 -4.44 -11.26
C VAL A 19 14.47 -5.18 -12.17
N ALA A 20 15.35 -5.12 -12.39
CA ALA A 20 15.86 -5.76 -13.36
C ALA A 20 15.67 -7.04 -13.51
N SER A 21 15.39 -7.45 -12.84
CA SER A 21 15.33 -8.71 -12.93
C SER A 21 15.29 -9.31 -14.11
N GLY A 22 14.58 -9.45 -14.65
CA GLY A 22 14.54 -10.28 -15.64
C GLY A 22 15.57 -10.27 -16.50
N ALA A 23 16.08 -9.40 -16.82
CA ALA A 23 16.95 -9.44 -17.76
C ALA A 23 18.15 -9.78 -17.39
N GLY A 24 18.51 -10.22 -16.67
CA GLY A 24 19.74 -10.59 -16.39
C GLY A 24 20.76 -9.80 -16.89
N GLU A 25 21.03 -9.73 -18.00
CA GLU A 25 22.15 -9.09 -18.40
C GLU A 25 21.99 -7.69 -18.48
N ARG A 26 20.96 -7.13 -18.26
CA ARG A 26 20.90 -5.80 -18.34
C ARG A 26 21.57 -5.15 -17.26
N GLN A 27 22.05 -4.01 -17.38
CA GLN A 27 22.64 -3.33 -16.30
C GLN A 27 21.59 -2.88 -15.37
N ALA A 28 21.84 -2.86 -14.13
CA ALA A 28 20.89 -2.40 -13.15
C ALA A 28 20.64 -0.93 -13.33
N ALA A 29 19.43 -0.51 -13.22
CA ALA A 29 19.09 0.89 -13.31
C ALA A 29 19.51 1.61 -12.05
N THR A 30 19.97 2.84 -12.19
CA THR A 30 20.30 3.67 -11.06
C THR A 30 19.16 4.65 -10.89
N ILE A 31 18.43 4.53 -9.82
CA ILE A 31 17.26 5.36 -9.61
C ILE A 31 17.38 6.04 -8.27
N ARG A 32 17.27 7.35 -8.27
CA ARG A 32 17.38 8.12 -7.05
C ARG A 32 16.02 8.61 -6.66
N TYR A 33 15.73 8.61 -5.38
CA TYR A 33 14.48 9.14 -4.89
C TYR A 33 14.61 10.64 -4.71
N LEU A 34 13.71 11.39 -5.26
CA LEU A 34 13.65 12.82 -5.09
C LEU A 34 12.30 13.17 -4.51
N ASP A 35 12.32 13.76 -3.35
CA ASP A 35 11.11 14.10 -2.66
C ASP A 35 10.43 15.29 -3.30
N ARG A 36 9.12 15.35 -3.19
CA ARG A 36 8.35 16.49 -3.63
C ARG A 36 7.59 17.01 -2.44
N ALA A 37 8.11 18.03 -1.83
CA ALA A 37 7.50 18.54 -0.62
C ALA A 37 6.14 19.16 -0.86
N ASP A 38 5.84 19.51 -2.11
CA ASP A 38 4.54 20.10 -2.41
C ASP A 38 3.47 19.08 -2.68
N MET A 39 3.77 17.80 -2.57
CA MET A 39 2.77 16.81 -2.82
C MET A 39 1.85 16.70 -1.64
N GLU A 40 0.55 16.69 -1.91
CA GLU A 40 -0.41 16.63 -0.84
C GLU A 40 -0.68 15.22 -0.41
N GLU A 41 -1.00 15.06 0.83
CA GLU A 41 -1.39 13.76 1.35
C GLU A 41 -2.89 13.59 1.20
N THR A 42 -3.31 12.37 0.96
CA THR A 42 -4.73 12.08 0.81
C THR A 42 -5.20 11.33 2.04
N PHE A 43 -6.24 11.81 2.66
CA PHE A 43 -6.84 11.13 3.79
C PHE A 43 -7.86 10.13 3.28
N ALA A 44 -7.84 8.93 3.83
CA ALA A 44 -8.85 7.93 3.54
C ALA A 44 -9.11 7.16 4.82
N ASP A 45 -10.34 6.83 5.06
CA ASP A 45 -10.68 6.10 6.27
C ASP A 45 -11.13 4.68 5.98
N SER A 46 -11.16 4.28 4.73
CA SER A 46 -11.63 2.94 4.42
C SER A 46 -11.13 2.51 3.06
N ILE A 47 -11.27 1.24 2.79
CA ILE A 47 -10.94 0.70 1.49
C ILE A 47 -12.23 0.18 0.91
N SER A 48 -12.62 0.75 -0.22
CA SER A 48 -13.88 0.39 -0.83
C SER A 48 -13.71 -0.64 -1.93
N GLY A 49 -12.52 -0.89 -2.38
CA GLY A 49 -12.31 -1.90 -3.40
C GLY A 49 -10.90 -2.41 -3.40
N LEU A 50 -10.75 -3.71 -3.62
CA LEU A 50 -9.43 -4.32 -3.67
C LEU A 50 -9.54 -5.51 -4.59
N ILE A 51 -8.91 -5.44 -5.73
CA ILE A 51 -9.02 -6.47 -6.73
C ILE A 51 -7.68 -6.73 -7.39
N PHE A 52 -7.35 -7.99 -7.53
CA PHE A 52 -6.19 -8.36 -8.32
C PHE A 52 -6.70 -9.02 -9.58
N ASP A 53 -6.43 -8.43 -10.72
CA ASP A 53 -6.98 -8.92 -11.97
C ASP A 53 -6.02 -9.82 -12.72
N GLY A 54 -5.00 -10.31 -12.07
CA GLY A 54 -4.01 -11.17 -12.70
C GLY A 54 -2.81 -10.42 -13.21
N GLN A 55 -2.91 -9.13 -13.36
CA GLN A 55 -1.80 -8.33 -13.83
C GLN A 55 -1.53 -7.15 -12.94
N THR A 56 -2.53 -6.61 -12.28
CA THR A 56 -2.34 -5.47 -11.41
C THR A 56 -3.20 -5.62 -10.17
N LEU A 57 -2.74 -5.01 -9.10
CA LEU A 57 -3.53 -4.88 -7.90
C LEU A 57 -4.16 -3.50 -7.92
N ARG A 58 -5.48 -3.44 -7.83
CA ARG A 58 -6.19 -2.18 -7.85
C ARG A 58 -6.82 -1.96 -6.50
N ILE A 59 -6.56 -0.80 -5.91
CA ILE A 59 -7.05 -0.48 -4.59
C ILE A 59 -7.81 0.83 -4.70
N GLU A 60 -9.03 0.85 -4.19
CA GLU A 60 -9.75 2.09 -4.09
C GLU A 60 -9.88 2.44 -2.62
N PHE A 61 -9.35 3.59 -2.24
CA PHE A 61 -9.50 4.12 -0.90
C PHE A 61 -10.67 5.08 -0.89
N ALA A 62 -11.32 5.18 0.23
CA ALA A 62 -12.54 5.96 0.31
C ALA A 62 -12.59 6.75 1.60
N VAL A 63 -13.40 7.77 1.60
CA VAL A 63 -13.63 8.58 2.78
C VAL A 63 -15.12 8.56 3.05
N THR A 64 -15.48 8.45 4.32
CA THR A 64 -16.86 8.37 4.74
C THR A 64 -17.32 9.72 5.26
N ARG A 65 -18.50 10.15 4.81
CA ARG A 65 -19.12 11.36 5.31
C ARG A 65 -20.43 10.97 5.92
N PHE A 66 -20.60 11.29 7.19
CA PHE A 66 -21.84 10.95 7.86
C PHE A 66 -22.88 12.02 7.63
N ASP A 67 -24.12 11.57 7.53
CA ASP A 67 -25.22 12.49 7.44
C ASP A 67 -25.48 13.09 8.82
N GLU A 68 -26.35 14.08 8.86
CA GLU A 68 -26.66 14.69 10.10
C GLU A 68 -27.24 13.66 11.03
N MET A 69 -26.77 13.62 12.25
CA MET A 69 -27.26 12.66 13.18
C MET A 69 -28.52 13.12 13.82
N LYS A 70 -29.47 12.24 13.96
CA LYS A 70 -30.77 12.55 14.57
C LYS A 70 -31.02 11.58 15.68
N PRO A 71 -31.69 12.02 16.75
CA PRO A 71 -31.98 11.12 17.85
C PRO A 71 -32.88 9.98 17.38
N ASN A 72 -32.67 8.84 17.90
CA ASN A 72 -33.52 7.70 17.65
C ASN A 72 -33.57 7.31 16.19
N ALA A 73 -32.53 7.64 15.43
CA ALA A 73 -32.46 7.25 14.06
C ALA A 73 -31.13 6.56 13.82
N PRO A 74 -31.05 5.65 12.89
CA PRO A 74 -29.77 5.00 12.61
C PRO A 74 -28.81 5.99 12.02
N ILE A 75 -27.55 5.74 12.24
CA ILE A 75 -26.50 6.57 11.67
C ILE A 75 -26.36 6.19 10.21
N THR A 76 -26.43 7.17 9.35
CA THR A 76 -26.28 6.93 7.93
C THR A 76 -25.16 7.81 7.39
N GLY A 77 -24.67 7.47 6.23
CA GLY A 77 -23.61 8.24 5.63
C GLY A 77 -23.35 7.79 4.21
N ARG A 78 -22.36 8.40 3.61
CA ARG A 78 -21.98 8.09 2.25
C ARG A 78 -20.50 7.92 2.19
N ARG A 79 -20.05 7.10 1.26
CA ARG A 79 -18.65 6.84 1.09
C ARG A 79 -18.27 7.29 -0.30
N TYR A 80 -17.22 8.07 -0.38
CA TYR A 80 -16.75 8.61 -1.64
C TYR A 80 -15.34 8.13 -1.91
N PRO A 81 -14.99 7.86 -3.16
CA PRO A 81 -13.62 7.48 -3.45
C PRO A 81 -12.66 8.62 -3.15
N ALA A 82 -11.58 8.31 -2.49
CA ALA A 82 -10.55 9.28 -2.19
C ALA A 82 -9.41 9.19 -3.18
N CYS A 83 -8.99 7.99 -3.51
CA CYS A 83 -7.99 7.81 -4.55
C CYS A 83 -7.97 6.36 -4.98
N ARG A 84 -7.39 6.13 -6.13
CA ARG A 84 -7.26 4.79 -6.67
C ARG A 84 -5.81 4.55 -7.03
N LEU A 85 -5.32 3.38 -6.68
CA LEU A 85 -3.98 2.99 -7.03
C LEU A 85 -4.01 1.74 -7.89
N VAL A 86 -3.08 1.66 -8.81
CA VAL A 86 -2.91 0.48 -9.64
C VAL A 86 -1.45 0.09 -9.54
N LEU A 87 -1.19 -1.10 -9.05
CA LEU A 87 0.16 -1.54 -8.80
C LEU A 87 0.48 -2.79 -9.61
N PRO A 88 1.65 -2.84 -10.23
CA PRO A 88 2.06 -4.10 -10.85
C PRO A 88 2.40 -5.13 -9.78
N PRO A 89 2.56 -6.39 -10.15
CA PRO A 89 2.72 -7.43 -9.15
C PRO A 89 3.90 -7.21 -8.20
N ALA A 90 5.02 -6.73 -8.71
CA ALA A 90 6.16 -6.54 -7.83
C ALA A 90 5.89 -5.49 -6.78
N ALA A 91 5.24 -4.39 -7.16
CA ALA A 91 4.89 -3.37 -6.18
C ALA A 91 3.80 -3.85 -5.24
N ALA A 92 2.89 -4.69 -5.73
CA ALA A 92 1.85 -5.22 -4.87
C ALA A 92 2.44 -6.13 -3.80
N VAL A 93 3.39 -6.98 -4.17
CA VAL A 93 4.03 -7.84 -3.20
C VAL A 93 4.83 -7.03 -2.19
N ASP A 94 5.51 -6.00 -2.64
CA ASP A 94 6.26 -5.14 -1.75
C ASP A 94 5.32 -4.46 -0.77
N LEU A 95 4.18 -3.99 -1.23
CA LEU A 95 3.21 -3.37 -0.35
C LEU A 95 2.71 -4.36 0.69
N ILE A 96 2.37 -5.58 0.28
CA ILE A 96 1.88 -6.57 1.20
C ILE A 96 2.93 -6.86 2.28
N ASN A 97 4.17 -7.03 1.88
CA ASN A 97 5.22 -7.36 2.84
C ASN A 97 5.45 -6.22 3.83
N ARG A 98 5.44 -4.99 3.35
CA ARG A 98 5.63 -3.86 4.24
C ARG A 98 4.44 -3.68 5.16
N MET A 99 3.24 -3.92 4.67
CA MET A 99 2.07 -3.80 5.51
C MET A 99 2.04 -4.87 6.58
N GLN A 100 2.55 -6.06 6.29
CA GLN A 100 2.62 -7.08 7.30
C GLN A 100 3.59 -6.69 8.42
N GLN A 101 4.69 -6.06 8.07
CA GLN A 101 5.62 -5.60 9.08
C GLN A 101 4.99 -4.53 9.95
N ILE A 102 4.23 -3.63 9.37
CA ILE A 102 3.58 -2.60 10.14
C ILE A 102 2.49 -3.19 11.02
N ALA A 103 1.76 -4.17 10.50
CA ALA A 103 0.72 -4.81 11.30
C ALA A 103 1.32 -5.46 12.55
N THR A 104 2.46 -6.10 12.40
CA THR A 104 3.12 -6.70 13.54
C THR A 104 3.52 -5.63 14.56
N ALA A 105 4.09 -4.53 14.08
CA ALA A 105 4.51 -3.48 14.99
C ALA A 105 3.32 -2.85 15.71
N LEU A 106 2.22 -2.64 15.01
CA LEU A 106 1.05 -2.06 15.64
C LEU A 106 0.44 -3.00 16.67
N THR A 107 0.44 -4.28 16.39
CA THR A 107 -0.07 -5.23 17.34
C THR A 107 0.82 -5.29 18.58
N GLN A 108 2.12 -5.30 18.39
CA GLN A 108 3.02 -5.35 19.54
C GLN A 108 2.96 -4.08 20.35
N ALA A 109 2.67 -2.96 19.74
CA ALA A 109 2.52 -1.72 20.47
C ALA A 109 1.17 -1.58 21.14
N GLY A 110 0.26 -2.50 20.90
CA GLY A 110 -1.05 -2.41 21.53
C GLY A 110 -1.98 -1.45 20.85
N VAL A 111 -1.62 -0.94 19.68
CA VAL A 111 -2.46 0.00 18.99
C VAL A 111 -3.67 -0.70 18.38
N VAL A 112 -3.48 -1.90 17.87
CA VAL A 112 -4.59 -2.65 17.30
C VAL A 112 -4.57 -4.04 17.86
N ARG A 113 -5.70 -4.70 17.83
CA ARG A 113 -5.78 -6.07 18.22
C ARG A 113 -5.72 -6.94 17.03
N PRO A 114 -5.20 -8.12 17.13
CA PRO A 114 -5.22 -9.04 16.00
C PRO A 114 -6.64 -9.30 15.57
N THR A 115 -6.84 -9.34 14.27
CA THR A 115 -8.16 -9.58 13.74
C THR A 115 -8.34 -11.06 13.48
N PRO A 116 -9.46 -11.62 13.82
CA PRO A 116 -9.66 -13.03 13.55
C PRO A 116 -9.66 -13.27 12.06
N ARG A 117 -9.13 -14.45 11.68
CA ARG A 117 -9.13 -14.75 10.35
C ARG A 117 -10.46 -15.05 9.84
N VAL A 118 -10.66 -14.83 8.60
CA VAL A 118 -11.88 -15.20 7.99
C VAL A 118 -12.14 -16.64 8.21
N GLY A 119 -13.28 -17.02 8.61
CA GLY A 119 -13.58 -18.37 8.91
C GLY A 119 -13.28 -18.81 10.29
N ALA A 120 -12.50 -18.08 11.01
CA ALA A 120 -12.23 -18.44 12.36
C ALA A 120 -13.39 -18.08 13.20
N GLU A 121 -13.73 -18.95 14.17
CA GLU A 121 -14.81 -18.65 14.97
C GLU A 121 -14.48 -17.71 16.02
N PRO A 122 -15.14 -16.66 16.22
CA PRO A 122 -14.80 -15.73 17.23
C PRO A 122 -14.99 -16.32 18.57
N PRO A 123 -14.24 -15.87 19.49
CA PRO A 123 -14.40 -16.38 20.80
C PRO A 123 -15.74 -16.02 21.33
N LYS A 124 -16.30 -16.91 22.08
CA LYS A 124 -17.49 -16.69 22.54
C LYS A 124 -17.48 -15.77 23.54
N ALA A 125 -18.12 -14.87 23.53
CA ALA A 125 -17.98 -13.97 24.46
C ALA A 125 -18.57 -14.32 25.62
N GLY A 126 -18.78 -14.96 25.94
CA GLY A 126 -19.14 -15.26 27.25
C GLY A 126 -20.02 -15.14 27.42
#